data_27ce1c18d3b537b60247980c05db58ad
#
_entry.id   27ce1c18d3b537b60247980c05db58ad
#
_cell.length_a   1.000
_cell.length_b   1.000
_cell.length_c   1.000
_cell.angle_alpha   90.00
_cell.angle_beta   90.00
_cell.angle_gamma   90.00
#
_symmetry.space_group_name_H-M   'P 1'
#
loop_
_entity.id
_entity.type
_entity.pdbx_description
1 polymer ?
#
loop_
_entity_poly.entity_id
_entity_poly.type
_entity_poly.pdbx_seq_one_letter_code
_entity_poly.pdbx_strand_id
1 'polypeptide(L)'
;VQRGEHTVVVTPTASGKTLCYTLPVVAAAMRKQSKALYLFPTKALAQDQVAELLELNRAGNLGLRCHTFDGDTPGDARQAIRLHADLMVSNPDMLHQAILPHHTKWAQFFENLRYVVIDEVHTYRGVFGSHLANVLRRLQRVCAFYGAKPQFILCSATIGNPKAHAEALVEAPVTAITESGAPVGEKHLLLWNPPVVNPDLGLRASARSQSVRIARVAIKAALKTLVFCGSRTQVEVITKYLKEVFDRE
;
A
#
# COMPACT_ATOMS: atom_id res chain seq x y z
N VAL A 1 14.16 -11.73 2.67
CA VAL A 1 13.28 -11.97 3.84
C VAL A 1 13.71 -13.23 4.59
N GLN A 2 13.79 -14.40 3.94
CA GLN A 2 14.13 -15.67 4.60
C GLN A 2 15.50 -15.67 5.30
N ARG A 3 16.44 -14.82 4.88
CA ARG A 3 17.77 -14.66 5.51
C ARG A 3 17.74 -13.82 6.79
N GLY A 4 16.57 -13.30 7.20
CA GLY A 4 16.44 -12.44 8.36
C GLY A 4 16.80 -10.95 8.11
N GLU A 5 17.06 -10.57 6.87
CA GLU A 5 17.44 -9.20 6.50
C GLU A 5 16.20 -8.31 6.31
N HIS A 6 16.24 -7.07 6.80
CA HIS A 6 15.25 -6.07 6.41
C HIS A 6 15.29 -5.88 4.89
N THR A 7 14.14 -5.84 4.26
CA THR A 7 14.06 -5.89 2.80
C THR A 7 13.09 -4.83 2.28
N VAL A 8 13.46 -4.12 1.23
CA VAL A 8 12.55 -3.28 0.44
C VAL A 8 12.38 -3.85 -0.96
N VAL A 9 11.13 -4.09 -1.35
CA VAL A 9 10.76 -4.58 -2.69
C VAL A 9 10.17 -3.42 -3.48
N VAL A 10 10.82 -3.09 -4.60
CA VAL A 10 10.43 -1.98 -5.47
C VAL A 10 10.25 -2.49 -6.88
N THR A 11 9.03 -2.75 -7.23
CA THR A 11 8.66 -3.26 -8.56
C THR A 11 7.41 -2.52 -9.04
N PRO A 12 7.11 -2.52 -10.34
CA PRO A 12 5.93 -1.86 -10.89
C PRO A 12 4.63 -2.28 -10.18
N THR A 13 3.60 -1.46 -10.32
CA THR A 13 2.25 -1.82 -9.84
C THR A 13 1.77 -3.10 -10.53
N ALA A 14 0.99 -3.91 -9.83
CA ALA A 14 0.49 -5.21 -10.29
C ALA A 14 1.58 -6.27 -10.61
N SER A 15 2.75 -6.16 -10.01
CA SER A 15 3.85 -7.13 -10.14
C SER A 15 3.83 -8.27 -9.12
N GLY A 16 2.77 -8.37 -8.29
CA GLY A 16 2.67 -9.40 -7.26
C GLY A 16 3.46 -9.12 -5.98
N LYS A 17 3.76 -7.84 -5.66
CA LYS A 17 4.49 -7.44 -4.43
C LYS A 17 3.89 -8.02 -3.15
N THR A 18 2.57 -8.10 -3.08
CA THR A 18 1.83 -8.65 -1.95
C THR A 18 2.34 -10.04 -1.56
N LEU A 19 2.62 -10.90 -2.53
CA LEU A 19 3.14 -12.25 -2.27
C LEU A 19 4.55 -12.23 -1.65
N CYS A 20 5.36 -11.22 -1.95
CA CYS A 20 6.71 -11.11 -1.43
C CYS A 20 6.76 -11.00 0.10
N TYR A 21 5.75 -10.39 0.73
CA TYR A 21 5.63 -10.31 2.18
C TYR A 21 4.62 -11.29 2.76
N THR A 22 3.55 -11.61 2.05
CA THR A 22 2.52 -12.54 2.55
C THR A 22 3.06 -13.95 2.72
N LEU A 23 3.78 -14.49 1.74
CA LEU A 23 4.31 -15.85 1.80
C LEU A 23 5.22 -16.09 3.00
N PRO A 24 6.28 -15.30 3.27
CA PRO A 24 7.14 -15.51 4.43
C PRO A 24 6.40 -15.32 5.76
N VAL A 25 5.46 -14.39 5.84
CA VAL A 25 4.66 -14.14 7.04
C VAL A 25 3.74 -15.32 7.34
N VAL A 26 2.98 -15.78 6.36
CA VAL A 26 2.08 -16.94 6.50
C VAL A 26 2.88 -18.20 6.85
N ALA A 27 3.98 -18.46 6.15
CA ALA A 27 4.82 -19.61 6.44
C ALA A 27 5.40 -19.59 7.87
N ALA A 28 5.70 -18.42 8.40
CA ALA A 28 6.17 -18.28 9.78
C ALA A 28 5.04 -18.44 10.80
N ALA A 29 3.88 -17.88 10.53
CA ALA A 29 2.70 -18.00 11.39
C ALA A 29 2.24 -19.45 11.54
N MET A 30 2.30 -20.23 10.44
CA MET A 30 1.98 -21.66 10.46
C MET A 30 2.96 -22.53 11.25
N ARG A 31 4.24 -22.14 11.31
CA ARG A 31 5.29 -22.96 11.95
C ARG A 31 5.46 -22.66 13.44
N LYS A 32 5.17 -21.46 13.85
CA LYS A 32 5.35 -20.98 15.23
C LYS A 32 4.27 -19.94 15.53
N GLN A 33 4.01 -19.65 16.80
CA GLN A 33 3.12 -18.56 17.22
C GLN A 33 3.75 -17.17 16.93
N SER A 34 4.15 -16.94 15.67
CA SER A 34 4.71 -15.67 15.24
C SER A 34 3.59 -14.74 14.78
N LYS A 35 3.68 -13.47 15.19
CA LYS A 35 2.71 -12.43 14.83
C LYS A 35 3.31 -11.48 13.79
N ALA A 36 2.42 -10.87 13.01
CA ALA A 36 2.81 -9.87 12.02
C ALA A 36 1.92 -8.62 12.10
N LEU A 37 2.54 -7.47 11.87
CA LEU A 37 1.88 -6.18 11.76
C LEU A 37 2.05 -5.65 10.34
N TYR A 38 0.93 -5.35 9.67
CA TYR A 38 0.92 -4.72 8.37
C TYR A 38 0.46 -3.26 8.51
N LEU A 39 1.21 -2.34 7.94
CA LEU A 39 0.94 -0.90 7.95
C LEU A 39 0.68 -0.39 6.54
N PHE A 40 -0.52 0.13 6.32
CA PHE A 40 -0.95 0.76 5.08
C PHE A 40 -1.23 2.25 5.30
N PRO A 41 -1.02 3.10 4.28
CA PRO A 41 -1.27 4.53 4.41
C PRO A 41 -2.75 4.90 4.46
N THR A 42 -3.64 4.05 3.94
CA THR A 42 -5.07 4.31 3.89
C THR A 42 -5.89 3.11 4.36
N LYS A 43 -7.10 3.39 4.89
CA LYS A 43 -8.05 2.35 5.30
C LYS A 43 -8.49 1.46 4.13
N ALA A 44 -8.70 2.04 2.95
CA ALA A 44 -9.13 1.30 1.77
C ALA A 44 -8.12 0.21 1.40
N LEU A 45 -6.82 0.57 1.29
CA LEU A 45 -5.76 -0.40 1.01
C LEU A 45 -5.66 -1.48 2.11
N ALA A 46 -5.84 -1.09 3.37
CA ALA A 46 -5.84 -2.03 4.49
C ALA A 46 -6.99 -3.05 4.38
N GLN A 47 -8.19 -2.58 4.01
CA GLN A 47 -9.37 -3.44 3.84
C GLN A 47 -9.23 -4.41 2.66
N ASP A 48 -8.76 -3.91 1.51
CA ASP A 48 -8.48 -4.74 0.34
C ASP A 48 -7.47 -5.84 0.68
N GLN A 49 -6.40 -5.48 1.39
CA GLN A 49 -5.38 -6.44 1.80
C GLN A 49 -5.91 -7.50 2.77
N VAL A 50 -6.76 -7.12 3.71
CA VAL A 50 -7.39 -8.10 4.62
C VAL A 50 -8.31 -9.03 3.84
N ALA A 51 -9.06 -8.54 2.86
CA ALA A 51 -9.90 -9.37 2.02
C ALA A 51 -9.07 -10.44 1.27
N GLU A 52 -7.95 -10.05 0.64
CA GLU A 52 -7.03 -10.98 -0.02
C GLU A 52 -6.44 -12.01 0.98
N LEU A 53 -6.03 -11.57 2.17
CA LEU A 53 -5.51 -12.45 3.20
C LEU A 53 -6.56 -13.47 3.70
N LEU A 54 -7.80 -13.04 3.86
CA LEU A 54 -8.90 -13.91 4.26
C LEU A 54 -9.25 -14.93 3.17
N GLU A 55 -9.18 -14.52 1.90
CA GLU A 55 -9.36 -15.44 0.77
C GLU A 55 -8.25 -16.49 0.72
N LEU A 56 -6.99 -16.08 0.81
CA LEU A 56 -5.84 -16.97 0.88
C LEU A 56 -5.95 -17.93 2.08
N ASN A 57 -6.32 -17.41 3.24
CA ASN A 57 -6.49 -18.20 4.47
C ASN A 57 -7.57 -19.26 4.31
N ARG A 58 -8.69 -18.90 3.67
CA ARG A 58 -9.80 -19.82 3.38
C ARG A 58 -9.41 -20.87 2.34
N ALA A 59 -8.81 -20.43 1.23
CA ALA A 59 -8.41 -21.33 0.14
C ALA A 59 -7.33 -22.34 0.60
N GLY A 60 -6.39 -21.91 1.44
CA GLY A 60 -5.33 -22.76 1.98
C GLY A 60 -5.69 -23.49 3.27
N ASN A 61 -6.88 -23.29 3.84
CA ASN A 61 -7.30 -23.78 5.15
C ASN A 61 -6.22 -23.56 6.25
N LEU A 62 -5.67 -22.33 6.29
CA LEU A 62 -4.47 -22.04 7.09
C LEU A 62 -4.77 -21.80 8.58
N GLY A 63 -6.02 -21.52 8.95
CA GLY A 63 -6.45 -21.30 10.33
C GLY A 63 -5.91 -20.02 10.98
N LEU A 64 -5.42 -19.05 10.18
CA LEU A 64 -4.84 -17.80 10.67
C LEU A 64 -5.93 -16.80 11.05
N ARG A 65 -5.71 -16.08 12.14
CA ARG A 65 -6.59 -15.01 12.63
C ARG A 65 -6.07 -13.67 12.12
N CYS A 66 -6.60 -13.27 10.96
CA CYS A 66 -6.26 -12.01 10.30
C CYS A 66 -7.32 -10.96 10.62
N HIS A 67 -6.92 -9.80 11.13
CA HIS A 67 -7.85 -8.76 11.55
C HIS A 67 -7.36 -7.37 11.16
N THR A 68 -8.31 -6.49 10.84
CA THR A 68 -8.07 -5.04 10.77
C THR A 68 -8.19 -4.43 12.16
N PHE A 69 -7.25 -3.54 12.50
CA PHE A 69 -7.33 -2.73 13.72
C PHE A 69 -7.22 -1.25 13.35
N ASP A 70 -8.35 -0.58 13.33
CA ASP A 70 -8.49 0.83 12.95
C ASP A 70 -9.51 1.57 13.84
N GLY A 71 -9.84 2.82 13.47
CA GLY A 71 -10.79 3.65 14.21
C GLY A 71 -12.19 3.08 14.25
N ASP A 72 -12.59 2.29 13.25
CA ASP A 72 -13.94 1.72 13.11
C ASP A 72 -14.05 0.33 13.75
N THR A 73 -12.94 -0.23 14.25
CA THR A 73 -12.94 -1.53 14.95
C THR A 73 -13.78 -1.46 16.23
N PRO A 74 -14.84 -2.28 16.37
CA PRO A 74 -15.70 -2.31 17.56
C PRO A 74 -14.92 -2.60 18.85
N GLY A 75 -15.41 -2.06 19.98
CA GLY A 75 -14.71 -2.15 21.26
C GLY A 75 -14.51 -3.57 21.77
N ASP A 76 -15.49 -4.44 21.61
CA ASP A 76 -15.47 -5.86 21.94
C ASP A 76 -14.47 -6.64 21.06
N ALA A 77 -14.46 -6.38 19.75
CA ALA A 77 -13.51 -6.96 18.82
C ALA A 77 -12.06 -6.56 19.15
N ARG A 78 -11.83 -5.33 19.63
CA ARG A 78 -10.49 -4.85 20.01
C ARG A 78 -9.79 -5.73 21.03
N GLN A 79 -10.53 -6.26 22.00
CA GLN A 79 -9.96 -7.15 23.03
C GLN A 79 -9.57 -8.51 22.42
N ALA A 80 -10.44 -9.09 21.60
CA ALA A 80 -10.17 -10.36 20.93
C ALA A 80 -8.97 -10.25 19.97
N ILE A 81 -8.87 -9.15 19.22
CA ILE A 81 -7.74 -8.89 18.31
C ILE A 81 -6.41 -8.83 19.08
N ARG A 82 -6.37 -8.09 20.19
CA ARG A 82 -5.17 -7.98 21.03
C ARG A 82 -4.64 -9.33 21.49
N LEU A 83 -5.54 -10.21 21.90
CA LEU A 83 -5.17 -11.51 22.46
C LEU A 83 -4.87 -12.55 21.38
N HIS A 84 -5.62 -12.55 20.31
CA HIS A 84 -5.67 -13.70 19.39
C HIS A 84 -5.17 -13.44 17.99
N ALA A 85 -5.04 -12.17 17.53
CA ALA A 85 -4.58 -11.92 16.17
C ALA A 85 -3.21 -12.50 15.89
N ASP A 86 -3.08 -13.25 14.81
CA ASP A 86 -1.82 -13.74 14.27
C ASP A 86 -1.23 -12.73 13.28
N LEU A 87 -2.10 -12.10 12.50
CA LEU A 87 -1.79 -11.04 11.57
C LEU A 87 -2.73 -9.86 11.78
N MET A 88 -2.18 -8.70 12.08
CA MET A 88 -2.92 -7.47 12.28
C MET A 88 -2.59 -6.47 11.18
N VAL A 89 -3.63 -5.96 10.51
CA VAL A 89 -3.54 -4.91 9.51
C VAL A 89 -4.01 -3.59 10.12
N SER A 90 -3.21 -2.55 10.02
CA SER A 90 -3.48 -1.25 10.63
C SER A 90 -2.85 -0.12 9.82
N ASN A 91 -2.80 1.07 10.39
CA ASN A 91 -2.13 2.23 9.83
C ASN A 91 -1.18 2.88 10.87
N PRO A 92 -0.26 3.76 10.43
CA PRO A 92 0.70 4.40 11.34
C PRO A 92 0.04 5.21 12.47
N ASP A 93 -1.09 5.87 12.21
CA ASP A 93 -1.77 6.68 13.22
C ASP A 93 -2.35 5.82 14.34
N MET A 94 -2.98 4.69 13.98
CA MET A 94 -3.48 3.73 14.97
C MET A 94 -2.35 3.10 15.77
N LEU A 95 -1.24 2.76 15.11
CA LEU A 95 -0.05 2.27 15.81
C LEU A 95 0.45 3.30 16.82
N HIS A 96 0.53 4.58 16.41
CA HIS A 96 1.01 5.67 17.27
C HIS A 96 0.07 5.99 18.43
N GLN A 97 -1.24 6.11 18.16
CA GLN A 97 -2.20 6.67 19.11
C GLN A 97 -2.90 5.62 19.96
N ALA A 98 -3.16 4.42 19.44
CA ALA A 98 -3.98 3.42 20.08
C ALA A 98 -3.21 2.16 20.55
N ILE A 99 -2.10 1.82 19.89
CA ILE A 99 -1.37 0.58 20.19
C ILE A 99 -0.16 0.87 21.08
N LEU A 100 0.77 1.70 20.63
CA LEU A 100 2.01 1.98 21.37
C LEU A 100 1.82 2.65 22.73
N PRO A 101 0.88 3.59 22.96
CA PRO A 101 0.62 4.14 24.29
C PRO A 101 0.09 3.10 25.28
N HIS A 102 -0.56 2.07 24.77
CA HIS A 102 -1.16 1.00 25.56
C HIS A 102 -0.43 -0.33 25.38
N HIS A 103 0.89 -0.30 25.11
CA HIS A 103 1.68 -1.48 24.77
C HIS A 103 1.58 -2.62 25.79
N THR A 104 1.34 -2.31 27.07
CA THR A 104 1.13 -3.34 28.12
C THR A 104 -0.07 -4.26 27.84
N LYS A 105 -1.14 -3.71 27.22
CA LYS A 105 -2.29 -4.50 26.78
C LYS A 105 -2.00 -5.36 25.56
N TRP A 106 -0.87 -5.12 24.88
CA TRP A 106 -0.40 -5.77 23.67
C TRP A 106 0.86 -6.61 23.90
N ALA A 107 1.25 -6.86 25.18
CA ALA A 107 2.50 -7.52 25.53
C ALA A 107 2.69 -8.82 24.74
N GLN A 108 1.71 -9.73 24.78
CA GLN A 108 1.76 -11.01 24.06
C GLN A 108 1.89 -10.82 22.53
N PHE A 109 1.32 -9.76 21.95
CA PHE A 109 1.47 -9.45 20.55
C PHE A 109 2.91 -9.03 20.23
N PHE A 110 3.48 -8.12 21.04
CA PHE A 110 4.84 -7.62 20.83
C PHE A 110 5.89 -8.67 21.10
N GLU A 111 5.75 -9.51 22.14
CA GLU A 111 6.65 -10.64 22.43
C GLU A 111 6.82 -11.59 21.23
N ASN A 112 5.76 -11.77 20.46
CA ASN A 112 5.73 -12.69 19.31
C ASN A 112 5.81 -11.97 17.96
N LEU A 113 5.97 -10.65 17.93
CA LEU A 113 6.02 -9.88 16.70
C LEU A 113 7.32 -10.18 15.94
N ARG A 114 7.18 -10.85 14.80
CA ARG A 114 8.30 -11.26 13.96
C ARG A 114 8.44 -10.43 12.71
N TYR A 115 7.34 -9.97 12.13
CA TYR A 115 7.36 -9.19 10.91
C TYR A 115 6.57 -7.89 11.04
N VAL A 116 7.13 -6.83 10.50
CA VAL A 116 6.44 -5.56 10.28
C VAL A 116 6.52 -5.27 8.79
N VAL A 117 5.36 -5.30 8.15
CA VAL A 117 5.21 -4.96 6.72
C VAL A 117 4.78 -3.52 6.61
N ILE A 118 5.44 -2.76 5.75
CA ILE A 118 5.08 -1.36 5.46
C ILE A 118 4.89 -1.27 3.95
N ASP A 119 3.66 -1.12 3.53
CA ASP A 119 3.35 -1.00 2.11
C ASP A 119 3.21 0.45 1.68
N GLU A 120 3.30 0.68 0.36
CA GLU A 120 3.25 2.00 -0.27
C GLU A 120 4.26 3.00 0.33
N VAL A 121 5.48 2.52 0.59
CA VAL A 121 6.55 3.29 1.27
C VAL A 121 6.84 4.63 0.60
N HIS A 122 6.62 4.75 -0.71
CA HIS A 122 6.78 6.00 -1.45
C HIS A 122 5.82 7.12 -1.02
N THR A 123 4.76 6.81 -0.28
CA THR A 123 3.83 7.81 0.27
C THR A 123 4.38 8.50 1.52
N TYR A 124 5.28 7.83 2.23
CA TYR A 124 5.85 8.33 3.49
C TYR A 124 7.06 9.24 3.24
N ARG A 125 6.81 10.48 2.79
CA ARG A 125 7.83 11.49 2.49
C ARG A 125 7.62 12.75 3.31
N GLY A 126 8.65 13.59 3.40
CA GLY A 126 8.62 14.86 4.11
C GLY A 126 8.17 14.69 5.57
N VAL A 127 7.27 15.53 6.03
CA VAL A 127 6.77 15.52 7.41
C VAL A 127 6.11 14.19 7.75
N PHE A 128 5.28 13.65 6.85
CA PHE A 128 4.60 12.36 7.07
C PHE A 128 5.60 11.20 7.21
N GLY A 129 6.65 11.17 6.37
CA GLY A 129 7.73 10.20 6.48
C GLY A 129 8.50 10.32 7.80
N SER A 130 8.81 11.55 8.24
CA SER A 130 9.47 11.80 9.52
C SER A 130 8.63 11.33 10.70
N HIS A 131 7.31 11.54 10.65
CA HIS A 131 6.39 11.01 11.67
C HIS A 131 6.44 9.49 11.71
N LEU A 132 6.31 8.82 10.56
CA LEU A 132 6.39 7.35 10.51
C LEU A 132 7.73 6.85 11.07
N ALA A 133 8.87 7.44 10.69
CA ALA A 133 10.16 7.04 11.20
C ALA A 133 10.21 7.10 12.74
N ASN A 134 9.68 8.16 13.35
CA ASN A 134 9.59 8.29 14.81
C ASN A 134 8.67 7.23 15.44
N VAL A 135 7.54 6.89 14.79
CA VAL A 135 6.65 5.83 15.24
C VAL A 135 7.34 4.46 15.17
N LEU A 136 8.10 4.19 14.11
CA LEU A 136 8.85 2.94 13.96
C LEU A 136 9.99 2.82 14.98
N ARG A 137 10.71 3.91 15.30
CA ARG A 137 11.69 3.92 16.40
C ARG A 137 11.04 3.56 17.73
N ARG A 138 9.87 4.13 18.00
CA ARG A 138 9.12 3.80 19.20
C ARG A 138 8.66 2.35 19.20
N LEU A 139 8.17 1.84 18.08
CA LEU A 139 7.81 0.43 17.92
C LEU A 139 9.00 -0.49 18.22
N GLN A 140 10.16 -0.21 17.64
CA GLN A 140 11.37 -1.00 17.85
C GLN A 140 11.78 -1.04 19.34
N ARG A 141 11.70 0.10 20.04
CA ARG A 141 11.98 0.15 21.50
C ARG A 141 10.98 -0.67 22.29
N VAL A 142 9.70 -0.60 21.95
CA VAL A 142 8.66 -1.42 22.62
C VAL A 142 8.89 -2.90 22.35
N CYS A 143 9.19 -3.28 21.11
CA CYS A 143 9.52 -4.66 20.78
C CYS A 143 10.75 -5.16 21.55
N ALA A 144 11.82 -4.36 21.61
CA ALA A 144 13.03 -4.69 22.35
C ALA A 144 12.76 -4.87 23.86
N PHE A 145 11.88 -4.05 24.45
CA PHE A 145 11.44 -4.20 25.83
C PHE A 145 10.78 -5.55 26.08
N TYR A 146 10.01 -6.08 25.12
CA TYR A 146 9.40 -7.41 25.17
C TYR A 146 10.29 -8.53 24.60
N GLY A 147 11.56 -8.27 24.33
CA GLY A 147 12.52 -9.26 23.84
C GLY A 147 12.40 -9.61 22.35
N ALA A 148 11.57 -8.90 21.60
CA ALA A 148 11.38 -9.13 20.17
C ALA A 148 12.23 -8.20 19.29
N LYS A 149 12.65 -8.73 18.15
CA LYS A 149 13.36 -7.96 17.08
C LYS A 149 12.67 -8.24 15.75
N PRO A 150 11.61 -7.51 15.42
CA PRO A 150 10.87 -7.75 14.19
C PRO A 150 11.70 -7.40 12.97
N GLN A 151 11.54 -8.21 11.93
CA GLN A 151 12.08 -7.95 10.61
C GLN A 151 11.13 -7.03 9.84
N PHE A 152 11.67 -5.99 9.23
CA PHE A 152 10.90 -5.08 8.37
C PHE A 152 10.91 -5.56 6.93
N ILE A 153 9.71 -5.58 6.32
CA ILE A 153 9.51 -5.84 4.90
C ILE A 153 8.76 -4.62 4.35
N LEU A 154 9.43 -3.89 3.47
CA LEU A 154 8.90 -2.66 2.89
C LEU A 154 8.55 -2.90 1.42
N CYS A 155 7.45 -2.33 0.96
CA CYS A 155 7.06 -2.39 -0.43
C CYS A 155 6.77 -1.00 -0.99
N SER A 156 7.15 -0.77 -2.22
CA SER A 156 6.99 0.53 -2.88
C SER A 156 6.68 0.36 -4.36
N ALA A 157 5.98 1.34 -4.95
CA ALA A 157 6.08 1.60 -6.37
C ALA A 157 7.49 2.09 -6.72
N THR A 158 7.78 2.27 -8.01
CA THR A 158 9.08 2.73 -8.48
C THR A 158 9.43 4.11 -7.92
N ILE A 159 10.57 4.19 -7.21
CA ILE A 159 11.14 5.43 -6.68
C ILE A 159 12.64 5.47 -6.96
N GLY A 160 13.24 6.66 -7.01
CA GLY A 160 14.64 6.83 -7.38
C GLY A 160 15.67 6.37 -6.34
N ASN A 161 15.31 6.36 -5.05
CA ASN A 161 16.22 6.06 -3.96
C ASN A 161 15.62 5.09 -2.91
N PRO A 162 15.18 3.88 -3.33
CA PRO A 162 14.39 2.99 -2.46
C PRO A 162 15.14 2.53 -1.22
N LYS A 163 16.42 2.15 -1.38
CA LYS A 163 17.24 1.67 -0.27
C LYS A 163 17.44 2.75 0.79
N ALA A 164 17.95 3.91 0.39
CA ALA A 164 18.22 5.01 1.30
C ALA A 164 16.94 5.49 2.01
N HIS A 165 15.80 5.51 1.30
CA HIS A 165 14.51 5.88 1.88
C HIS A 165 14.04 4.86 2.92
N ALA A 166 14.15 3.57 2.62
CA ALA A 166 13.80 2.49 3.54
C ALA A 166 14.70 2.51 4.78
N GLU A 167 16.03 2.66 4.60
CA GLU A 167 17.00 2.77 5.69
C GLU A 167 16.73 3.97 6.61
N ALA A 168 16.34 5.10 6.03
CA ALA A 168 15.96 6.28 6.82
C ALA A 168 14.69 6.07 7.65
N LEU A 169 13.73 5.24 7.16
CA LEU A 169 12.51 4.93 7.89
C LEU A 169 12.73 3.96 9.05
N VAL A 170 13.53 2.91 8.83
CA VAL A 170 13.71 1.84 9.83
C VAL A 170 15.00 1.96 10.64
N GLU A 171 15.88 2.90 10.29
CA GLU A 171 17.19 3.14 10.93
C GLU A 171 18.07 1.88 11.02
N ALA A 172 18.02 1.04 10.00
CA ALA A 172 18.79 -0.18 9.91
C ALA A 172 19.15 -0.47 8.44
N PRO A 173 20.20 -1.25 8.19
CA PRO A 173 20.54 -1.69 6.84
C PRO A 173 19.40 -2.46 6.19
N VAL A 174 19.09 -2.13 4.93
CA VAL A 174 18.00 -2.73 4.16
C VAL A 174 18.52 -3.30 2.84
N THR A 175 18.16 -4.52 2.52
CA THR A 175 18.41 -5.12 1.20
C THR A 175 17.32 -4.68 0.24
N ALA A 176 17.71 -4.03 -0.87
CA ALA A 176 16.77 -3.56 -1.89
C ALA A 176 16.64 -4.60 -3.02
N ILE A 177 15.41 -4.93 -3.38
CA ILE A 177 15.06 -5.74 -4.55
C ILE A 177 14.33 -4.83 -5.53
N THR A 178 14.99 -4.51 -6.64
CA THR A 178 14.51 -3.54 -7.64
C THR A 178 14.21 -4.18 -9.00
N GLU A 179 14.68 -5.40 -9.20
CA GLU A 179 14.41 -6.15 -10.43
C GLU A 179 13.06 -6.84 -10.33
N SER A 180 12.23 -6.61 -11.34
CA SER A 180 10.91 -7.24 -11.44
C SER A 180 10.98 -8.49 -12.32
N GLY A 181 10.57 -9.63 -11.77
CA GLY A 181 10.37 -10.85 -12.55
C GLY A 181 8.97 -10.96 -13.16
N ALA A 182 8.11 -9.97 -12.99
CA ALA A 182 6.76 -9.99 -13.54
C ALA A 182 6.81 -9.82 -15.08
N PRO A 183 5.95 -10.51 -15.83
CA PRO A 183 5.85 -10.32 -17.26
C PRO A 183 5.41 -8.88 -17.56
N VAL A 184 6.04 -8.27 -18.54
CA VAL A 184 5.75 -6.90 -18.96
C VAL A 184 5.29 -6.94 -20.41
N GLY A 185 4.07 -6.47 -20.68
CA GLY A 185 3.59 -6.24 -22.03
C GLY A 185 4.22 -4.99 -22.65
N GLU A 186 4.07 -4.87 -23.96
CA GLU A 186 4.48 -3.67 -24.68
C GLU A 186 3.75 -2.43 -24.15
N LYS A 187 4.49 -1.32 -23.96
CA LYS A 187 3.95 -0.05 -23.47
C LYS A 187 4.29 1.06 -24.43
N HIS A 188 3.25 1.74 -24.91
CA HIS A 188 3.39 2.94 -25.72
C HIS A 188 3.11 4.18 -24.87
N LEU A 189 4.08 5.08 -24.79
CA LEU A 189 3.92 6.39 -24.14
C LEU A 189 3.65 7.44 -25.20
N LEU A 190 2.44 8.00 -25.19
CA LEU A 190 2.03 9.05 -26.12
C LEU A 190 1.93 10.40 -25.39
N LEU A 191 2.76 11.35 -25.76
CA LEU A 191 2.71 12.71 -25.25
C LEU A 191 1.80 13.55 -26.17
N TRP A 192 0.57 13.77 -25.74
CA TRP A 192 -0.41 14.53 -26.51
C TRP A 192 -0.32 16.02 -26.20
N ASN A 193 0.13 16.82 -27.17
CA ASN A 193 0.10 18.27 -27.06
C ASN A 193 -1.17 18.80 -27.78
N PRO A 194 -2.11 19.44 -27.05
CA PRO A 194 -3.33 19.95 -27.65
C PRO A 194 -3.06 20.87 -28.86
N PRO A 195 -3.81 20.72 -29.96
CA PRO A 195 -3.59 21.52 -31.16
C PRO A 195 -3.82 23.02 -30.90
N VAL A 196 -3.09 23.86 -31.63
CA VAL A 196 -3.27 25.33 -31.64
C VAL A 196 -4.58 25.65 -32.35
N VAL A 197 -5.47 26.37 -31.68
CA VAL A 197 -6.77 26.80 -32.23
C VAL A 197 -6.75 28.26 -32.70
N ASN A 198 -5.85 29.05 -32.14
CA ASN A 198 -5.59 30.43 -32.62
C ASN A 198 -4.08 30.66 -32.63
N PRO A 199 -3.45 30.70 -33.84
CA PRO A 199 -2.02 30.89 -33.97
C PRO A 199 -1.55 32.28 -33.49
N ASP A 200 -2.34 33.32 -33.75
CA ASP A 200 -1.96 34.71 -33.41
C ASP A 200 -1.86 34.94 -31.90
N LEU A 201 -2.70 34.25 -31.16
CA LEU A 201 -2.72 34.32 -29.69
C LEU A 201 -2.01 33.14 -29.02
N GLY A 202 -1.47 32.20 -29.80
CA GLY A 202 -0.85 30.99 -29.26
C GLY A 202 -1.80 30.08 -28.48
N LEU A 203 -3.12 30.25 -28.64
CA LEU A 203 -4.11 29.50 -27.89
C LEU A 203 -4.25 28.07 -28.38
N ARG A 204 -4.26 27.14 -27.46
CA ARG A 204 -4.48 25.71 -27.73
C ARG A 204 -5.86 25.24 -27.30
N ALA A 205 -6.32 24.17 -27.89
CA ALA A 205 -7.51 23.45 -27.45
C ALA A 205 -7.35 23.03 -25.96
N SER A 206 -8.48 23.04 -25.23
CA SER A 206 -8.39 22.71 -23.82
C SER A 206 -7.97 21.24 -23.59
N ALA A 207 -7.10 20.98 -22.63
CA ALA A 207 -6.68 19.63 -22.26
C ALA A 207 -7.89 18.74 -21.92
N ARG A 208 -8.92 19.32 -21.27
CA ARG A 208 -10.17 18.62 -20.95
C ARG A 208 -10.89 18.10 -22.19
N SER A 209 -11.10 18.97 -23.21
CA SER A 209 -11.79 18.57 -24.43
C SER A 209 -11.01 17.50 -25.20
N GLN A 210 -9.68 17.60 -25.19
CA GLN A 210 -8.83 16.59 -25.82
C GLN A 210 -8.84 15.26 -25.05
N SER A 211 -8.86 15.28 -23.74
CA SER A 211 -8.99 14.06 -22.91
C SER A 211 -10.31 13.33 -23.18
N VAL A 212 -11.42 14.06 -23.27
CA VAL A 212 -12.72 13.47 -23.65
C VAL A 212 -12.68 12.85 -25.04
N ARG A 213 -12.06 13.56 -26.03
CA ARG A 213 -11.92 13.06 -27.40
C ARG A 213 -11.09 11.77 -27.47
N ILE A 214 -9.95 11.74 -26.77
CA ILE A 214 -9.07 10.55 -26.72
C ILE A 214 -9.77 9.39 -26.02
N ALA A 215 -10.39 9.64 -24.87
CA ALA A 215 -11.13 8.63 -24.12
C ALA A 215 -12.28 8.03 -24.98
N ARG A 216 -13.03 8.86 -25.73
CA ARG A 216 -14.05 8.39 -26.64
C ARG A 216 -13.51 7.44 -27.72
N VAL A 217 -12.38 7.79 -28.34
CA VAL A 217 -11.73 6.94 -29.34
C VAL A 217 -11.32 5.60 -28.73
N ALA A 218 -10.68 5.62 -27.56
CA ALA A 218 -10.26 4.41 -26.89
C ALA A 218 -11.44 3.50 -26.50
N ILE A 219 -12.51 4.08 -25.94
CA ILE A 219 -13.70 3.34 -25.54
C ILE A 219 -14.40 2.72 -26.78
N LYS A 220 -14.53 3.47 -27.88
CA LYS A 220 -15.08 2.95 -29.15
C LYS A 220 -14.24 1.81 -29.74
N ALA A 221 -12.94 1.83 -29.51
CA ALA A 221 -12.03 0.74 -29.87
C ALA A 221 -12.06 -0.44 -28.87
N ALA A 222 -13.01 -0.46 -27.94
CA ALA A 222 -13.13 -1.46 -26.87
C ALA A 222 -11.88 -1.58 -25.97
N LEU A 223 -11.08 -0.52 -25.87
CA LEU A 223 -9.92 -0.48 -24.98
C LEU A 223 -10.35 -0.14 -23.56
N LYS A 224 -9.87 -0.91 -22.57
CA LYS A 224 -10.05 -0.56 -21.15
C LYS A 224 -9.35 0.77 -20.88
N THR A 225 -10.13 1.78 -20.53
CA THR A 225 -9.64 3.17 -20.44
C THR A 225 -9.78 3.70 -19.02
N LEU A 226 -8.68 4.27 -18.49
CA LEU A 226 -8.66 4.95 -17.20
C LEU A 226 -8.18 6.39 -17.41
N VAL A 227 -8.98 7.37 -16.94
CA VAL A 227 -8.68 8.80 -17.07
C VAL A 227 -8.41 9.40 -15.69
N PHE A 228 -7.19 9.86 -15.47
CA PHE A 228 -6.82 10.58 -14.26
C PHE A 228 -7.06 12.08 -14.42
N CYS A 229 -7.66 12.70 -13.41
CA CYS A 229 -7.96 14.13 -13.39
C CYS A 229 -7.31 14.81 -12.17
N GLY A 230 -6.99 16.09 -12.30
CA GLY A 230 -6.38 16.87 -11.23
C GLY A 230 -7.32 17.23 -10.07
N SER A 231 -8.66 17.05 -10.22
CA SER A 231 -9.64 17.33 -9.17
C SER A 231 -10.90 16.48 -9.33
N ARG A 232 -11.65 16.31 -8.23
CA ARG A 232 -12.95 15.59 -8.23
C ARG A 232 -13.96 16.22 -9.18
N THR A 233 -14.05 17.54 -9.20
CA THR A 233 -14.93 18.27 -10.13
C THR A 233 -14.60 17.98 -11.60
N GLN A 234 -13.31 17.85 -11.94
CA GLN A 234 -12.93 17.47 -13.30
C GLN A 234 -13.34 16.05 -13.66
N VAL A 235 -13.29 15.13 -12.70
CA VAL A 235 -13.78 13.75 -12.90
C VAL A 235 -15.28 13.76 -13.23
N GLU A 236 -16.08 14.50 -12.44
CA GLU A 236 -17.53 14.59 -12.65
C GLU A 236 -17.87 15.21 -14.02
N VAL A 237 -17.18 16.30 -14.39
CA VAL A 237 -17.39 16.99 -15.67
C VAL A 237 -17.02 16.09 -16.86
N ILE A 238 -15.87 15.40 -16.81
CA ILE A 238 -15.45 14.50 -17.88
C ILE A 238 -16.39 13.31 -17.98
N THR A 239 -16.82 12.76 -16.85
CA THR A 239 -17.79 11.64 -16.81
C THR A 239 -19.12 12.06 -17.45
N LYS A 240 -19.60 13.27 -17.13
CA LYS A 240 -20.82 13.82 -17.74
C LYS A 240 -20.69 13.92 -19.26
N TYR A 241 -19.60 14.52 -19.75
CA TYR A 241 -19.38 14.67 -21.19
C TYR A 241 -19.24 13.32 -21.92
N LEU A 242 -18.60 12.33 -21.31
CA LEU A 242 -18.52 11.00 -21.89
C LEU A 242 -19.90 10.33 -21.95
N LYS A 243 -20.69 10.39 -20.89
CA LYS A 243 -22.07 9.88 -20.89
C LYS A 243 -22.92 10.53 -21.97
N GLU A 244 -22.93 11.87 -22.04
CA GLU A 244 -23.70 12.61 -23.07
C GLU A 244 -23.33 12.23 -24.51
N VAL A 245 -22.07 11.85 -24.74
CA VAL A 245 -21.61 11.41 -26.06
C VAL A 245 -22.12 10.01 -26.38
N PHE A 246 -22.12 9.08 -25.40
CA PHE A 246 -22.54 7.70 -25.63
C PHE A 246 -24.07 7.51 -25.54
N ASP A 247 -24.78 8.38 -24.80
CA ASP A 247 -26.25 8.36 -24.74
C ASP A 247 -26.90 8.91 -26.02
N ARG A 248 -26.15 9.61 -26.88
CA ARG A 248 -26.61 10.16 -28.17
C ARG A 248 -26.27 9.29 -29.39
N GLU A 249 -25.50 8.27 -29.20
CA GLU A 249 -25.10 7.27 -30.23
C GLU A 249 -25.87 5.95 -30.05
#